data_0e81df75507987d884467ed0c5a01a79
#
_entry.id   0e81df75507987d884467ed0c5a01a79
#
_cell.length_a   1.000
_cell.length_b   1.000
_cell.length_c   1.000
_cell.angle_alpha   90.00
_cell.angle_beta   90.00
_cell.angle_gamma   90.00
#
_symmetry.space_group_name_H-M   'P 1'
#
loop_
_entity.id
_entity.type
_entity.pdbx_description
1 polymer ?
#
loop_
_entity_poly.entity_id
_entity_poly.type
_entity_poly.pdbx_seq_one_letter_code
_entity_poly.pdbx_strand_id
1 'polypeptide(L)'
;MLIGAFPTSNINPAVPERRAEEFVHMYSAGGKTKCTYSPNVLHDRWKKLVFNACLNPICAITGLDDGRLRLADGALDCLVRPAMREIVAAAKAVCGVDLDPGVVEETIHVDPLESWLKPSMQQDLEKGNFLEYENLLGEPLRAGRNAGVSMPTLEVLYYLAKAIQWRIKEKRGLVEVPGKK
;
A
#
# COMPACT_ATOMS: atom_id res chain seq x y z
N MET A 1 7.22 9.14 11.79
CA MET A 1 7.85 8.92 10.48
C MET A 1 8.98 7.93 10.66
N LEU A 2 9.12 6.93 9.75
CA LEU A 2 10.25 5.99 9.74
C LEU A 2 11.22 6.41 8.62
N ILE A 3 12.51 6.47 8.93
CA ILE A 3 13.59 6.83 8.01
C ILE A 3 14.66 5.75 8.08
N GLY A 4 15.07 5.24 6.94
CA GLY A 4 16.14 4.26 6.85
C GLY A 4 16.85 4.35 5.50
N ALA A 5 18.00 3.71 5.41
CA ALA A 5 18.77 3.63 4.19
C ALA A 5 18.17 2.61 3.23
N PHE A 6 17.96 3.00 1.97
CA PHE A 6 17.58 2.04 0.94
C PHE A 6 18.85 1.36 0.40
N PRO A 7 18.87 0.02 0.31
CA PRO A 7 20.02 -0.71 -0.23
C PRO A 7 20.33 -0.28 -1.67
N THR A 8 21.58 0.11 -1.93
CA THR A 8 22.09 0.44 -3.25
C THR A 8 23.40 -0.29 -3.51
N SER A 9 23.55 -0.86 -4.69
CA SER A 9 24.73 -1.68 -5.05
C SER A 9 26.04 -0.89 -5.19
N ASN A 10 25.98 0.42 -5.33
CA ASN A 10 27.14 1.25 -5.71
C ASN A 10 27.72 2.10 -4.57
N ILE A 11 27.18 1.98 -3.36
CA ILE A 11 27.60 2.81 -2.21
C ILE A 11 27.84 1.89 -1.02
N ASN A 12 28.93 2.17 -0.27
CA ASN A 12 29.18 1.46 0.99
C ASN A 12 27.95 1.66 1.92
N PRO A 13 27.31 0.56 2.38
CA PRO A 13 26.06 0.63 3.17
C PRO A 13 26.13 1.52 4.41
N ALA A 14 27.29 1.58 5.07
CA ALA A 14 27.49 2.40 6.27
C ALA A 14 27.31 3.92 6.01
N VAL A 15 27.45 4.40 4.77
CA VAL A 15 27.30 5.82 4.45
C VAL A 15 25.84 6.24 4.47
N PRO A 16 24.92 5.62 3.69
CA PRO A 16 23.51 5.98 3.73
C PRO A 16 22.85 5.68 5.09
N GLU A 17 23.29 4.63 5.82
CA GLU A 17 22.80 4.35 7.17
C GLU A 17 23.10 5.49 8.12
N ARG A 18 24.36 5.93 8.22
CA ARG A 18 24.76 7.08 9.03
C ARG A 18 24.00 8.34 8.64
N ARG A 19 23.80 8.62 7.35
CA ARG A 19 23.04 9.77 6.87
C ARG A 19 21.56 9.72 7.28
N ALA A 20 20.97 8.54 7.27
CA ALA A 20 19.60 8.34 7.74
C ALA A 20 19.48 8.62 9.25
N GLU A 21 20.43 8.13 10.06
CA GLU A 21 20.49 8.40 11.49
C GLU A 21 20.70 9.89 11.80
N GLU A 22 21.65 10.54 11.11
CA GLU A 22 21.88 11.99 11.20
C GLU A 22 20.59 12.78 10.89
N PHE A 23 19.87 12.38 9.84
CA PHE A 23 18.59 13.02 9.47
C PHE A 23 17.55 12.84 10.57
N VAL A 24 17.38 11.61 11.10
CA VAL A 24 16.45 11.33 12.20
C VAL A 24 16.78 12.21 13.41
N HIS A 25 18.05 12.33 13.76
CA HIS A 25 18.49 13.16 14.88
C HIS A 25 18.13 14.64 14.67
N MET A 26 18.48 15.20 13.51
CA MET A 26 18.18 16.60 13.16
C MET A 26 16.68 16.87 13.16
N TYR A 27 15.89 15.97 12.54
CA TYR A 27 14.44 16.15 12.41
C TYR A 27 13.71 16.02 13.75
N SER A 28 14.21 15.13 14.63
CA SER A 28 13.65 14.93 15.98
C SER A 28 14.00 16.06 16.95
N ALA A 29 15.08 16.80 16.71
CA ALA A 29 15.52 17.90 17.57
C ALA A 29 14.47 19.02 17.71
N GLY A 30 13.59 19.17 16.72
CA GLY A 30 12.47 20.13 16.78
C GLY A 30 11.34 19.75 17.76
N GLY A 31 11.35 18.55 18.34
CA GLY A 31 10.40 18.07 19.35
C GLY A 31 8.93 17.92 18.93
N LYS A 32 8.59 18.31 17.70
CA LYS A 32 7.20 18.33 17.20
C LYS A 32 6.79 17.08 16.44
N THR A 33 7.73 16.23 16.08
CA THR A 33 7.50 15.06 15.20
C THR A 33 8.18 13.83 15.75
N LYS A 34 7.45 12.71 15.82
CA LYS A 34 8.04 11.41 16.13
C LYS A 34 8.72 10.88 14.85
N CYS A 35 10.04 10.93 14.82
CA CYS A 35 10.87 10.37 13.76
C CYS A 35 11.74 9.26 14.34
N THR A 36 11.78 8.10 13.71
CA THR A 36 12.51 6.92 14.19
C THR A 36 13.35 6.34 13.05
N TYR A 37 14.57 5.94 13.36
CA TYR A 37 15.42 5.22 12.43
C TYR A 37 14.88 3.80 12.18
N SER A 38 14.87 3.38 10.93
CA SER A 38 14.56 2.02 10.51
C SER A 38 15.83 1.35 9.98
N PRO A 39 16.32 0.30 10.66
CA PRO A 39 17.48 -0.45 10.17
C PRO A 39 17.12 -1.35 8.99
N ASN A 40 15.85 -1.67 8.77
CA ASN A 40 15.39 -2.53 7.69
C ASN A 40 14.22 -1.88 6.92
N VAL A 41 14.56 -0.87 6.11
CA VAL A 41 13.58 -0.10 5.36
C VAL A 41 12.79 -0.96 4.35
N LEU A 42 13.38 -2.03 3.82
CA LEU A 42 12.67 -2.95 2.92
C LEU A 42 11.55 -3.67 3.65
N HIS A 43 11.84 -4.20 4.84
CA HIS A 43 10.83 -4.85 5.69
C HIS A 43 9.67 -3.88 6.00
N ASP A 44 9.98 -2.66 6.46
CA ASP A 44 8.95 -1.69 6.83
C ASP A 44 8.11 -1.25 5.63
N ARG A 45 8.71 -1.11 4.46
CA ARG A 45 7.98 -0.79 3.22
C ARG A 45 7.02 -1.91 2.82
N TRP A 46 7.46 -3.17 2.85
CA TRP A 46 6.60 -4.31 2.55
C TRP A 46 5.51 -4.49 3.61
N LYS A 47 5.84 -4.32 4.90
CA LYS A 47 4.83 -4.34 5.97
C LYS A 47 3.75 -3.28 5.75
N LYS A 48 4.14 -2.04 5.42
CA LYS A 48 3.18 -0.98 5.09
C LYS A 48 2.37 -1.29 3.82
N LEU A 49 2.98 -1.97 2.86
CA LEU A 49 2.31 -2.32 1.61
C LEU A 49 1.20 -3.36 1.82
N VAL A 50 1.28 -4.23 2.84
CA VAL A 50 0.19 -5.15 3.22
C VAL A 50 -1.12 -4.37 3.47
N PHE A 51 -1.07 -3.22 4.14
CA PHE A 51 -2.22 -2.33 4.29
C PHE A 51 -2.55 -1.60 2.98
N ASN A 52 -1.55 -0.92 2.43
CA ASN A 52 -1.77 0.05 1.35
C ASN A 52 -2.15 -0.58 0.01
N ALA A 53 -1.68 -1.79 -0.29
CA ALA A 53 -2.05 -2.50 -1.52
C ALA A 53 -3.38 -3.26 -1.39
N CYS A 54 -3.92 -3.42 -0.19
CA CYS A 54 -5.10 -4.23 0.03
C CYS A 54 -6.27 -3.40 0.57
N LEU A 55 -6.21 -2.90 1.80
CA LEU A 55 -7.32 -2.13 2.40
C LEU A 55 -7.59 -0.82 1.66
N ASN A 56 -6.54 -0.08 1.26
CA ASN A 56 -6.73 1.17 0.51
C ASN A 56 -7.59 1.00 -0.76
N PRO A 57 -7.23 0.12 -1.71
CA PRO A 57 -8.02 -0.03 -2.93
C PRO A 57 -9.38 -0.69 -2.68
N ILE A 58 -9.48 -1.65 -1.75
CA ILE A 58 -10.75 -2.31 -1.46
C ILE A 58 -11.75 -1.29 -0.90
N CYS A 59 -11.35 -0.46 0.07
CA CYS A 59 -12.20 0.61 0.61
C CYS A 59 -12.58 1.64 -0.47
N ALA A 60 -11.64 2.03 -1.33
CA ALA A 60 -11.91 2.94 -2.42
C ALA A 60 -12.90 2.38 -3.44
N ILE A 61 -12.80 1.09 -3.78
CA ILE A 61 -13.67 0.41 -4.76
C ILE A 61 -15.07 0.19 -4.19
N THR A 62 -15.15 -0.25 -2.94
CA THR A 62 -16.44 -0.59 -2.29
C THR A 62 -17.16 0.64 -1.73
N GLY A 63 -16.43 1.74 -1.45
CA GLY A 63 -16.96 2.90 -0.74
C GLY A 63 -17.13 2.69 0.77
N LEU A 64 -16.75 1.51 1.29
CA LEU A 64 -16.76 1.21 2.72
C LEU A 64 -15.49 1.74 3.38
N ASP A 65 -15.59 2.33 4.56
CA ASP A 65 -14.44 2.57 5.41
C ASP A 65 -13.90 1.25 6.00
N ASP A 66 -12.72 1.28 6.62
CA ASP A 66 -12.08 0.09 7.18
C ASP A 66 -13.01 -0.66 8.17
N GLY A 67 -13.67 0.06 9.09
CA GLY A 67 -14.56 -0.56 10.07
C GLY A 67 -15.74 -1.28 9.42
N ARG A 68 -16.41 -0.64 8.45
CA ARG A 68 -17.54 -1.25 7.73
C ARG A 68 -17.12 -2.40 6.85
N LEU A 69 -15.94 -2.30 6.22
CA LEU A 69 -15.38 -3.40 5.42
C LEU A 69 -15.16 -4.65 6.28
N ARG A 70 -14.70 -4.47 7.51
CA ARG A 70 -14.47 -5.59 8.46
C ARG A 70 -15.76 -6.24 8.93
N LEU A 71 -16.88 -5.51 8.91
CA LEU A 71 -18.22 -6.01 9.23
C LEU A 71 -18.95 -6.60 8.01
N ALA A 72 -18.48 -6.31 6.81
CA ALA A 72 -19.12 -6.79 5.59
C ALA A 72 -18.93 -8.31 5.44
N ASP A 73 -20.04 -9.02 5.24
CA ASP A 73 -20.07 -10.47 5.20
C ASP A 73 -19.14 -11.04 4.11
N GLY A 74 -18.23 -11.93 4.52
CA GLY A 74 -17.25 -12.57 3.66
C GLY A 74 -16.11 -11.68 3.13
N ALA A 75 -16.14 -10.35 3.33
CA ALA A 75 -15.17 -9.44 2.75
C ALA A 75 -13.74 -9.71 3.24
N LEU A 76 -13.57 -10.00 4.52
CA LEU A 76 -12.24 -10.33 5.06
C LEU A 76 -11.69 -11.63 4.48
N ASP A 77 -12.50 -12.70 4.46
CA ASP A 77 -12.02 -14.04 4.09
C ASP A 77 -11.85 -14.21 2.58
N CYS A 78 -12.74 -13.60 1.79
CA CYS A 78 -12.77 -13.80 0.35
C CYS A 78 -11.99 -12.73 -0.43
N LEU A 79 -11.64 -11.60 0.19
CA LEU A 79 -11.01 -10.48 -0.52
C LEU A 79 -9.77 -9.94 0.21
N VAL A 80 -9.92 -9.49 1.48
CA VAL A 80 -8.82 -8.78 2.17
C VAL A 80 -7.66 -9.73 2.48
N ARG A 81 -7.93 -10.84 3.18
CA ARG A 81 -6.89 -11.82 3.55
C ARG A 81 -6.17 -12.44 2.35
N PRO A 82 -6.88 -12.85 1.27
CA PRO A 82 -6.19 -13.31 0.05
C PRO A 82 -5.26 -12.26 -0.54
N ALA A 83 -5.70 -11.01 -0.72
CA ALA A 83 -4.86 -9.94 -1.24
C ALA A 83 -3.61 -9.69 -0.37
N MET A 84 -3.77 -9.66 0.96
CA MET A 84 -2.66 -9.46 1.89
C MET A 84 -1.65 -10.60 1.84
N ARG A 85 -2.12 -11.87 1.77
CA ARG A 85 -1.24 -13.03 1.64
C ARG A 85 -0.45 -13.01 0.33
N GLU A 86 -1.02 -12.53 -0.75
CA GLU A 86 -0.33 -12.33 -2.03
C GLU A 86 0.82 -11.32 -1.89
N ILE A 87 0.61 -10.21 -1.18
CA ILE A 87 1.67 -9.21 -0.88
C ILE A 87 2.76 -9.81 0.03
N VAL A 88 2.40 -10.57 1.06
CA VAL A 88 3.37 -11.25 1.95
C VAL A 88 4.22 -12.23 1.14
N ALA A 89 3.61 -13.03 0.28
CA ALA A 89 4.34 -13.96 -0.60
C ALA A 89 5.26 -13.22 -1.57
N ALA A 90 4.81 -12.08 -2.13
CA ALA A 90 5.63 -11.26 -3.00
C ALA A 90 6.83 -10.64 -2.27
N ALA A 91 6.66 -10.15 -1.03
CA ALA A 91 7.76 -9.61 -0.21
C ALA A 91 8.90 -10.63 -0.05
N LYS A 92 8.53 -11.87 0.25
CA LYS A 92 9.49 -12.97 0.39
C LYS A 92 10.18 -13.34 -0.93
N ALA A 93 9.41 -13.50 -1.99
CA ALA A 93 9.92 -13.94 -3.29
C ALA A 93 10.79 -12.87 -3.99
N VAL A 94 10.42 -11.58 -3.86
CA VAL A 94 11.10 -10.47 -4.56
C VAL A 94 12.35 -9.99 -3.82
N CYS A 95 12.27 -9.86 -2.50
CA CYS A 95 13.32 -9.21 -1.71
C CYS A 95 13.84 -10.08 -0.54
N GLY A 96 13.40 -11.33 -0.38
CA GLY A 96 13.75 -12.18 0.75
C GLY A 96 13.23 -11.64 2.10
N VAL A 97 12.24 -10.74 2.07
CA VAL A 97 11.66 -10.15 3.28
C VAL A 97 10.66 -11.14 3.88
N ASP A 98 10.99 -11.68 5.03
CA ASP A 98 10.12 -12.52 5.84
C ASP A 98 9.32 -11.62 6.80
N LEU A 99 8.06 -11.38 6.49
CA LEU A 99 7.14 -10.66 7.37
C LEU A 99 6.61 -11.61 8.45
N ASP A 100 6.26 -11.05 9.61
CA ASP A 100 5.71 -11.82 10.72
C ASP A 100 4.47 -12.63 10.28
N PRO A 101 4.33 -13.90 10.69
CA PRO A 101 3.16 -14.71 10.34
C PRO A 101 1.81 -14.09 10.75
N GLY A 102 1.80 -13.26 11.79
CA GLY A 102 0.63 -12.53 12.28
C GLY A 102 0.32 -11.24 11.52
N VAL A 103 1.20 -10.79 10.61
CA VAL A 103 1.12 -9.45 9.98
C VAL A 103 -0.22 -9.15 9.31
N VAL A 104 -0.88 -10.16 8.74
CA VAL A 104 -2.20 -10.00 8.10
C VAL A 104 -3.26 -9.60 9.12
N GLU A 105 -3.36 -10.37 10.21
CA GLU A 105 -4.34 -10.09 11.26
C GLU A 105 -3.99 -8.82 12.04
N GLU A 106 -2.72 -8.57 12.33
CA GLU A 106 -2.27 -7.29 12.90
C GLU A 106 -2.68 -6.10 12.03
N THR A 107 -2.51 -6.23 10.71
CA THR A 107 -2.85 -5.16 9.77
C THR A 107 -4.35 -4.93 9.69
N ILE A 108 -5.17 -5.98 9.70
CA ILE A 108 -6.64 -5.87 9.70
C ILE A 108 -7.15 -5.17 10.96
N HIS A 109 -6.47 -5.38 12.10
CA HIS A 109 -6.90 -4.86 13.39
C HIS A 109 -6.06 -3.68 13.90
N VAL A 110 -5.28 -3.05 13.03
CA VAL A 110 -4.37 -1.95 13.41
C VAL A 110 -5.11 -0.73 13.96
N ASP A 111 -6.28 -0.45 13.41
CA ASP A 111 -7.14 0.64 13.86
C ASP A 111 -8.35 0.11 14.64
N PRO A 112 -8.83 0.83 15.68
CA PRO A 112 -10.08 0.47 16.35
C PRO A 112 -11.26 0.42 15.36
N LEU A 113 -12.15 -0.54 15.54
CA LEU A 113 -13.30 -0.72 14.64
C LEU A 113 -14.14 0.57 14.52
N GLU A 114 -14.33 1.24 15.66
CA GLU A 114 -15.15 2.44 15.80
C GLU A 114 -14.50 3.70 15.24
N SER A 115 -13.25 3.63 14.77
CA SER A 115 -12.57 4.78 14.16
C SER A 115 -13.17 5.17 12.82
N TRP A 116 -13.87 4.23 12.15
CA TRP A 116 -14.43 4.41 10.81
C TRP A 116 -13.42 5.05 9.85
N LEU A 117 -12.18 4.57 9.94
CA LEU A 117 -11.06 5.10 9.18
C LEU A 117 -11.31 4.96 7.68
N LYS A 118 -11.25 6.08 6.97
CA LYS A 118 -11.20 6.09 5.50
C LYS A 118 -9.74 6.09 5.07
N PRO A 119 -9.23 5.03 4.44
CA PRO A 119 -7.88 5.01 3.91
C PRO A 119 -7.64 6.09 2.84
N SER A 120 -6.39 6.47 2.63
CA SER A 120 -6.03 7.61 1.77
C SER A 120 -6.58 7.51 0.34
N MET A 121 -6.51 6.34 -0.28
CA MET A 121 -7.02 6.14 -1.65
C MET A 121 -8.54 6.35 -1.75
N GLN A 122 -9.30 5.97 -0.71
CA GLN A 122 -10.75 6.27 -0.66
C GLN A 122 -10.98 7.77 -0.55
N GLN A 123 -10.24 8.47 0.30
CA GLN A 123 -10.32 9.91 0.44
C GLN A 123 -9.97 10.64 -0.88
N ASP A 124 -8.94 10.16 -1.60
CA ASP A 124 -8.56 10.70 -2.90
C ASP A 124 -9.67 10.51 -3.93
N LEU A 125 -10.28 9.32 -3.97
CA LEU A 125 -11.40 9.04 -4.86
C LEU A 125 -12.60 9.95 -4.57
N GLU A 126 -12.98 10.14 -3.30
CA GLU A 126 -14.07 11.01 -2.87
C GLU A 126 -13.82 12.48 -3.27
N LYS A 127 -12.57 12.93 -3.17
CA LYS A 127 -12.15 14.28 -3.62
C LYS A 127 -12.01 14.41 -5.14
N GLY A 128 -12.11 13.30 -5.88
CA GLY A 128 -11.88 13.25 -7.32
C GLY A 128 -10.40 13.39 -7.70
N ASN A 129 -9.48 13.10 -6.80
CA ASN A 129 -8.04 13.04 -7.08
C ASN A 129 -7.68 11.79 -7.86
N PHE A 130 -6.48 11.81 -8.46
CA PHE A 130 -5.90 10.61 -9.04
C PHE A 130 -5.47 9.62 -7.96
N LEU A 131 -5.61 8.32 -8.27
CA LEU A 131 -5.25 7.24 -7.37
C LEU A 131 -3.78 6.84 -7.58
N GLU A 132 -3.09 6.51 -6.50
CA GLU A 132 -1.72 5.97 -6.52
C GLU A 132 -1.67 4.46 -6.88
N TYR A 133 -2.62 3.99 -7.71
CA TYR A 133 -2.80 2.57 -7.98
C TYR A 133 -1.60 1.90 -8.67
N GLU A 134 -0.84 2.63 -9.48
CA GLU A 134 0.37 2.08 -10.12
C GLU A 134 1.43 1.72 -9.07
N ASN A 135 1.69 2.62 -8.12
CA ASN A 135 2.70 2.40 -7.10
C ASN A 135 2.25 1.36 -6.06
N LEU A 136 0.97 1.38 -5.67
CA LEU A 136 0.46 0.54 -4.59
C LEU A 136 0.06 -0.86 -5.07
N LEU A 137 -0.45 -0.99 -6.28
CA LEU A 137 -0.93 -2.25 -6.85
C LEU A 137 -0.06 -2.73 -8.02
N GLY A 138 0.20 -1.85 -8.99
CA GLY A 138 0.88 -2.19 -10.23
C GLY A 138 2.32 -2.66 -10.04
N GLU A 139 3.13 -1.92 -9.29
CA GLU A 139 4.53 -2.29 -9.04
C GLU A 139 4.66 -3.62 -8.27
N PRO A 140 3.98 -3.84 -7.11
CA PRO A 140 4.09 -5.12 -6.42
C PRO A 140 3.52 -6.28 -7.22
N LEU A 141 2.46 -6.08 -8.01
CA LEU A 141 1.91 -7.10 -8.90
C LEU A 141 2.94 -7.55 -9.95
N ARG A 142 3.59 -6.59 -10.63
CA ARG A 142 4.64 -6.88 -11.62
C ARG A 142 5.85 -7.57 -10.99
N ALA A 143 6.32 -7.05 -9.86
CA ALA A 143 7.46 -7.61 -9.14
C ALA A 143 7.18 -9.05 -8.66
N GLY A 144 6.02 -9.29 -8.05
CA GLY A 144 5.62 -10.61 -7.56
C GLY A 144 5.47 -11.62 -8.70
N ARG A 145 4.82 -11.24 -9.80
CA ARG A 145 4.71 -12.09 -11.00
C ARG A 145 6.05 -12.44 -11.60
N ASN A 146 6.97 -11.49 -11.72
CA ASN A 146 8.32 -11.73 -12.21
C ASN A 146 9.10 -12.69 -11.30
N ALA A 147 8.77 -12.74 -10.01
CA ALA A 147 9.31 -13.69 -9.04
C ALA A 147 8.50 -15.00 -8.95
N GLY A 148 7.52 -15.23 -9.83
CA GLY A 148 6.74 -16.46 -9.90
C GLY A 148 5.60 -16.56 -8.88
N VAL A 149 5.21 -15.46 -8.25
CA VAL A 149 4.09 -15.43 -7.28
C VAL A 149 2.76 -15.26 -8.01
N SER A 150 1.79 -16.14 -7.72
CA SER A 150 0.42 -15.98 -8.19
C SER A 150 -0.29 -14.90 -7.36
N MET A 151 -0.85 -13.88 -8.02
CA MET A 151 -1.47 -12.72 -7.36
C MET A 151 -2.83 -12.37 -7.99
N PRO A 152 -3.78 -13.32 -8.05
CA PRO A 152 -5.04 -13.12 -8.75
C PRO A 152 -5.93 -12.05 -8.12
N THR A 153 -5.95 -11.94 -6.80
CA THR A 153 -6.76 -10.96 -6.09
C THR A 153 -6.22 -9.56 -6.33
N LEU A 154 -4.91 -9.38 -6.19
CA LEU A 154 -4.27 -8.09 -6.42
C LEU A 154 -4.40 -7.64 -7.88
N GLU A 155 -4.38 -8.58 -8.81
CA GLU A 155 -4.60 -8.29 -10.23
C GLU A 155 -5.98 -7.71 -10.50
N VAL A 156 -7.02 -8.31 -9.93
CA VAL A 156 -8.40 -7.80 -10.06
C VAL A 156 -8.50 -6.40 -9.47
N LEU A 157 -7.95 -6.17 -8.27
CA LEU A 157 -7.93 -4.86 -7.63
C LEU A 157 -7.20 -3.81 -8.47
N TYR A 158 -6.07 -4.19 -9.08
CA TYR A 158 -5.31 -3.30 -9.98
C TYR A 158 -6.14 -2.84 -11.18
N TYR A 159 -6.81 -3.77 -11.88
CA TYR A 159 -7.59 -3.41 -13.06
C TYR A 159 -8.88 -2.65 -12.70
N LEU A 160 -9.50 -2.92 -11.55
CA LEU A 160 -10.62 -2.13 -11.05
C LEU A 160 -10.18 -0.69 -10.71
N ALA A 161 -9.07 -0.51 -10.01
CA ALA A 161 -8.52 0.81 -9.70
C ALA A 161 -8.11 1.56 -10.98
N LYS A 162 -7.56 0.87 -11.97
CA LYS A 162 -7.23 1.43 -13.29
C LYS A 162 -8.47 1.92 -14.03
N ALA A 163 -9.56 1.16 -13.99
CA ALA A 163 -10.83 1.58 -14.59
C ALA A 163 -11.44 2.80 -13.87
N ILE A 164 -11.35 2.85 -12.54
CA ILE A 164 -11.75 4.02 -11.75
C ILE A 164 -10.89 5.24 -12.12
N GLN A 165 -9.58 5.07 -12.25
CA GLN A 165 -8.68 6.13 -12.70
C GLN A 165 -9.05 6.66 -14.09
N TRP A 166 -9.43 5.76 -15.02
CA TRP A 166 -9.90 6.16 -16.34
C TRP A 166 -11.17 7.01 -16.25
N ARG A 167 -12.14 6.63 -15.42
CA ARG A 167 -13.37 7.39 -15.15
C ARG A 167 -13.07 8.79 -14.58
N ILE A 168 -12.05 8.91 -13.71
CA ILE A 168 -11.60 10.21 -13.19
C ILE A 168 -11.04 11.08 -14.32
N LYS A 169 -10.22 10.48 -15.22
CA LYS A 169 -9.67 11.18 -16.39
C LYS A 169 -10.77 11.65 -17.33
N GLU A 170 -11.75 10.82 -17.61
CA GLU A 170 -12.94 11.18 -18.41
C GLU A 170 -13.67 12.38 -17.81
N LYS A 171 -14.00 12.30 -16.51
CA LYS A 171 -14.69 13.40 -15.80
C LYS A 171 -13.90 14.71 -15.83
N ARG A 172 -12.57 14.64 -15.92
CA ARG A 172 -11.69 15.81 -16.04
C ARG A 172 -11.42 16.25 -17.48
N GLY A 173 -12.02 15.61 -18.47
CA GLY A 173 -11.81 15.92 -19.89
C GLY A 173 -10.43 15.58 -20.43
N LEU A 174 -9.71 14.64 -19.77
CA LEU A 174 -8.36 14.21 -20.15
C LEU A 174 -8.36 13.02 -21.11
N VAL A 175 -9.51 12.46 -21.38
CA VAL A 175 -9.74 11.39 -22.38
C VAL A 175 -10.96 11.73 -23.19
N GLU A 176 -10.90 11.50 -24.50
CA GLU A 176 -12.03 11.67 -25.39
C GLU A 176 -12.86 10.38 -25.42
N VAL A 177 -14.18 10.54 -25.33
CA VAL A 177 -15.14 9.44 -25.49
C VAL A 177 -16.08 9.75 -26.63
N PRO A 178 -16.49 8.76 -27.44
CA PRO A 178 -17.49 8.98 -28.49
C PRO A 178 -18.77 9.54 -27.87
N GLY A 179 -19.36 10.53 -28.52
CA GLY A 179 -20.67 11.08 -28.11
C GLY A 179 -21.74 10.00 -28.08
N LYS A 180 -22.68 10.10 -27.14
CA LYS A 180 -23.88 9.25 -27.17
C LYS A 180 -24.65 9.55 -28.47
N LYS A 181 -24.92 8.50 -29.24
CA LYS A 181 -25.84 8.58 -30.39
C LYS A 181 -27.26 8.62 -29.91
#